data_b5ce4336f08f6f1791c3656d0faee7c2
#
_entry.id   b5ce4336f08f6f1791c3656d0faee7c2
#
_cell.length_a   1.000
_cell.length_b   1.000
_cell.length_c   1.000
_cell.angle_alpha   90.00
_cell.angle_beta   90.00
_cell.angle_gamma   90.00
#
_symmetry.space_group_name_H-M   'P 1'
#
loop_
_entity.id
_entity.type
_entity.pdbx_description
1 polymer ?
#
loop_
_entity_poly.entity_id
_entity_poly.type
_entity_poly.pdbx_seq_one_letter_code
_entity_poly.pdbx_strand_id
1 'polypeptide(L)'
;EVLTGLKEITERQKTSVDICFLDGFDPRKNPAMWTEEVFTELAKNLSRNSQASTFSAAGHVRRKLEKIGFKVERISQLPIKRESLIANFRGKILKKTFTPPKEIRILGAGIAGSTIAQHLAQQGLKVDITDPAGIARGASRIKTSLLHGRLIGDQTSNADFRVGAYHYSKDYLKKFKGFKKTGILQITGPNMSLEKMKRIQDKYNGSGEWLQLINEKRFEALSQTKINCPQALWFPDGGVVDLPALCAELLDHPNITFENRLGNNLKSNNVVIASGHEKPANYPLAPLETYSIHGQIDSIHTPLSPAIPIVGNGYIIPIDKNHCVVGATYEHQALPTKQASNQNIDRHKVLLGTRDLQIIDSVRATRCVSSDRVPIIGALTDQIWVSIAHGSLGTSSAPLGASMIASQILGWIPPTSPEVETTTHPNRFEKRQARRGLLRPPD
;
A
#
# COMPACT_ATOMS: atom_id res chain seq x y z
N GLU A 1 -9.81 21.89 13.52
CA GLU A 1 -9.30 20.54 13.14
C GLU A 1 -10.36 19.45 13.36
N VAL A 2 -10.89 19.26 14.60
CA VAL A 2 -11.87 18.18 14.88
C VAL A 2 -13.13 18.29 14.03
N LEU A 3 -13.72 19.48 13.93
CA LEU A 3 -14.91 19.69 13.11
C LEU A 3 -14.64 19.44 11.62
N THR A 4 -13.48 19.84 11.12
CA THR A 4 -13.06 19.59 9.74
C THR A 4 -12.92 18.09 9.49
N GLY A 5 -12.27 17.35 10.39
CA GLY A 5 -12.16 15.90 10.30
C GLY A 5 -13.51 15.18 10.35
N LEU A 6 -14.43 15.60 11.23
CA LEU A 6 -15.79 15.03 11.28
C LEU A 6 -16.59 15.30 9.99
N LYS A 7 -16.47 16.47 9.39
CA LYS A 7 -17.09 16.77 8.09
C LYS A 7 -16.54 15.87 6.99
N GLU A 8 -15.24 15.67 6.95
CA GLU A 8 -14.60 14.73 6.02
C GLU A 8 -15.13 13.29 6.21
N ILE A 9 -15.26 12.83 7.45
CA ILE A 9 -15.87 11.54 7.77
C ILE A 9 -17.33 11.48 7.26
N THR A 10 -18.10 12.53 7.47
CA THR A 10 -19.49 12.58 7.01
C THR A 10 -19.60 12.45 5.49
N GLU A 11 -18.70 13.07 4.76
CA GLU A 11 -18.70 13.11 3.29
C GLU A 11 -18.17 11.81 2.67
N ARG A 12 -17.11 11.24 3.24
CA ARG A 12 -16.33 10.13 2.63
C ARG A 12 -16.73 8.75 3.14
N GLN A 13 -17.10 8.61 4.40
CA GLN A 13 -17.46 7.32 4.99
C GLN A 13 -18.92 6.97 4.67
N LYS A 14 -19.17 5.78 4.12
CA LYS A 14 -20.53 5.29 3.83
C LYS A 14 -21.16 4.60 5.03
N THR A 15 -20.37 3.92 5.85
CA THR A 15 -20.84 3.23 7.06
C THR A 15 -21.07 4.20 8.21
N SER A 16 -21.98 3.82 9.11
CA SER A 16 -22.21 4.54 10.36
C SER A 16 -21.19 4.13 11.42
N VAL A 17 -21.06 4.94 12.47
CA VAL A 17 -20.18 4.70 13.62
C VAL A 17 -21.00 4.09 14.76
N ASP A 18 -20.52 2.96 15.31
CA ASP A 18 -21.17 2.27 16.41
C ASP A 18 -20.62 2.66 17.79
N ILE A 19 -19.33 3.03 17.86
CA ILE A 19 -18.66 3.39 19.11
C ILE A 19 -17.88 4.68 18.93
N CYS A 20 -18.04 5.61 19.87
CA CYS A 20 -17.34 6.89 19.92
C CYS A 20 -16.57 7.05 21.22
N PHE A 21 -15.26 7.10 21.17
CA PHE A 21 -14.43 7.51 22.30
C PHE A 21 -14.17 9.01 22.21
N LEU A 22 -14.86 9.78 23.06
CA LEU A 22 -14.72 11.23 23.12
C LEU A 22 -13.59 11.59 24.09
N ASP A 23 -12.39 11.24 23.72
CA ASP A 23 -11.17 11.46 24.49
C ASP A 23 -10.49 12.79 24.13
N GLY A 24 -11.24 13.87 24.29
CA GLY A 24 -10.75 15.25 24.16
C GLY A 24 -10.11 15.73 25.46
N PHE A 25 -9.30 16.77 25.37
CA PHE A 25 -8.73 17.46 26.54
C PHE A 25 -9.85 18.06 27.43
N ASP A 26 -9.47 18.46 28.66
CA ASP A 26 -10.39 19.14 29.60
C ASP A 26 -11.20 20.21 28.85
N PRO A 27 -12.56 20.13 28.87
CA PRO A 27 -13.42 21.07 28.15
C PRO A 27 -13.19 22.54 28.48
N ARG A 28 -12.63 22.84 29.65
CA ARG A 28 -12.27 24.22 30.06
C ARG A 28 -10.98 24.67 29.38
N LYS A 29 -10.05 23.75 29.10
CA LYS A 29 -8.76 24.06 28.48
C LYS A 29 -8.82 24.01 26.95
N ASN A 30 -9.70 23.16 26.41
CA ASN A 30 -9.90 23.04 24.96
C ASN A 30 -11.40 23.04 24.60
N PRO A 31 -12.10 24.18 24.73
CA PRO A 31 -13.53 24.26 24.47
C PRO A 31 -13.89 24.00 23.00
N ALA A 32 -12.97 24.18 22.05
CA ALA A 32 -13.21 24.00 20.62
C ALA A 32 -13.55 22.57 20.23
N MET A 33 -13.09 21.57 20.99
CA MET A 33 -13.46 20.16 20.77
C MET A 33 -14.87 19.80 21.27
N TRP A 34 -15.49 20.67 22.04
CA TRP A 34 -16.76 20.42 22.74
C TRP A 34 -17.84 21.41 22.33
N THR A 35 -17.76 21.97 21.12
CA THR A 35 -18.78 22.90 20.59
C THR A 35 -20.03 22.16 20.15
N GLU A 36 -21.14 22.89 19.99
CA GLU A 36 -22.39 22.32 19.51
C GLU A 36 -22.28 21.80 18.09
N GLU A 37 -21.52 22.48 17.24
CA GLU A 37 -21.27 22.10 15.86
C GLU A 37 -20.56 20.75 15.77
N VAL A 38 -19.57 20.48 16.64
CA VAL A 38 -18.85 19.20 16.72
C VAL A 38 -19.83 18.07 17.05
N PHE A 39 -20.69 18.25 18.04
CA PHE A 39 -21.69 17.23 18.40
C PHE A 39 -22.75 17.05 17.31
N THR A 40 -23.19 18.11 16.66
CA THR A 40 -24.13 18.04 15.55
C THR A 40 -23.54 17.27 14.36
N GLU A 41 -22.26 17.51 14.05
CA GLU A 41 -21.57 16.79 12.97
C GLU A 41 -21.36 15.32 13.34
N LEU A 42 -21.00 15.02 14.58
CA LEU A 42 -20.91 13.66 15.10
C LEU A 42 -22.24 12.89 14.91
N ALA A 43 -23.38 13.52 15.26
CA ALA A 43 -24.69 12.89 15.14
C ALA A 43 -25.04 12.41 13.73
N LYS A 44 -24.50 13.06 12.69
CA LYS A 44 -24.73 12.66 11.30
C LYS A 44 -24.12 11.30 10.96
N ASN A 45 -23.15 10.84 11.74
CA ASN A 45 -22.39 9.61 11.49
C ASN A 45 -22.83 8.41 12.35
N LEU A 46 -23.76 8.59 13.29
CA LEU A 46 -24.13 7.56 14.25
C LEU A 46 -25.06 6.50 13.65
N SER A 47 -24.91 5.26 14.10
CA SER A 47 -25.83 4.16 13.86
C SER A 47 -26.90 4.09 14.96
N ARG A 48 -27.91 3.22 14.76
CA ARG A 48 -28.86 2.89 15.81
C ARG A 48 -28.14 2.19 16.96
N ASN A 49 -28.34 2.68 18.19
CA ASN A 49 -27.69 2.18 19.41
C ASN A 49 -26.19 2.43 19.51
N SER A 50 -25.64 3.39 18.74
CA SER A 50 -24.25 3.83 18.93
C SER A 50 -23.97 4.17 20.38
N GLN A 51 -22.79 3.82 20.84
CA GLN A 51 -22.32 4.11 22.18
C GLN A 51 -21.24 5.19 22.15
N ALA A 52 -21.26 6.07 23.12
CA ALA A 52 -20.18 7.03 23.34
C ALA A 52 -19.68 6.96 24.78
N SER A 53 -18.40 7.12 24.96
CA SER A 53 -17.80 7.27 26.29
C SER A 53 -16.86 8.46 26.34
N THR A 54 -16.80 9.11 27.50
CA THR A 54 -15.85 10.18 27.76
C THR A 54 -15.46 10.23 29.22
N PHE A 55 -14.22 10.56 29.45
CA PHE A 55 -13.72 10.81 30.80
C PHE A 55 -14.30 12.09 31.42
N SER A 56 -14.84 13.01 30.62
CA SER A 56 -15.39 14.28 31.09
C SER A 56 -16.80 14.09 31.63
N ALA A 57 -17.00 14.33 32.94
CA ALA A 57 -18.32 14.38 33.57
C ALA A 57 -18.94 15.78 33.59
N ALA A 58 -18.39 16.73 32.82
CA ALA A 58 -18.86 18.11 32.80
C ALA A 58 -20.33 18.24 32.33
N GLY A 59 -21.12 19.00 33.06
CA GLY A 59 -22.56 19.13 32.80
C GLY A 59 -22.93 19.67 31.43
N HIS A 60 -22.08 20.55 30.85
CA HIS A 60 -22.30 21.06 29.50
C HIS A 60 -22.00 20.02 28.41
N VAL A 61 -21.04 19.09 28.61
CA VAL A 61 -20.78 17.95 27.70
C VAL A 61 -21.97 17.01 27.74
N ARG A 62 -22.46 16.65 28.93
CA ARG A 62 -23.67 15.82 29.10
C ARG A 62 -24.85 16.41 28.35
N ARG A 63 -25.19 17.68 28.58
CA ARG A 63 -26.33 18.35 27.91
C ARG A 63 -26.20 18.36 26.39
N LYS A 64 -25.00 18.52 25.83
CA LYS A 64 -24.78 18.46 24.38
C LYS A 64 -24.98 17.05 23.81
N LEU A 65 -24.51 16.01 24.50
CA LEU A 65 -24.80 14.64 24.14
C LEU A 65 -26.33 14.35 24.18
N GLU A 66 -27.00 14.77 25.23
CA GLU A 66 -28.45 14.63 25.35
C GLU A 66 -29.20 15.34 24.22
N LYS A 67 -28.77 16.57 23.86
CA LYS A 67 -29.34 17.37 22.77
C LYS A 67 -29.28 16.69 21.40
N ILE A 68 -28.22 15.94 21.12
CA ILE A 68 -28.09 15.21 19.85
C ILE A 68 -28.71 13.81 19.88
N GLY A 69 -29.31 13.42 20.99
CA GLY A 69 -30.10 12.20 21.10
C GLY A 69 -29.48 11.05 21.87
N PHE A 70 -28.42 11.29 22.65
CA PHE A 70 -27.88 10.28 23.54
C PHE A 70 -28.66 10.24 24.88
N LYS A 71 -28.95 9.03 25.38
CA LYS A 71 -29.24 8.79 26.78
C LYS A 71 -27.93 8.66 27.54
N VAL A 72 -27.63 9.60 28.44
CA VAL A 72 -26.34 9.72 29.12
C VAL A 72 -26.44 9.27 30.57
N GLU A 73 -25.50 8.44 30.99
CA GLU A 73 -25.38 7.92 32.35
C GLU A 73 -23.99 8.27 32.91
N ARG A 74 -23.96 8.61 34.23
CA ARG A 74 -22.73 8.80 34.97
C ARG A 74 -22.32 7.49 35.58
N ILE A 75 -21.01 7.17 35.43
CA ILE A 75 -20.45 5.97 36.01
C ILE A 75 -19.35 6.35 36.99
N SER A 76 -19.38 5.76 38.20
CA SER A 76 -18.28 5.87 39.13
C SER A 76 -17.09 5.10 38.66
N GLN A 77 -15.91 5.72 38.71
CA GLN A 77 -14.61 5.15 38.33
C GLN A 77 -13.66 5.06 39.54
N LEU A 78 -14.23 5.10 40.75
CA LEU A 78 -13.41 5.00 41.97
C LEU A 78 -12.62 3.67 42.03
N PRO A 79 -11.38 3.67 42.50
CA PRO A 79 -10.65 4.80 43.13
C PRO A 79 -9.90 5.71 42.13
N ILE A 80 -9.88 5.40 40.83
CA ILE A 80 -9.06 6.10 39.82
C ILE A 80 -9.62 7.50 39.53
N LYS A 81 -10.93 7.64 39.42
CA LYS A 81 -11.63 8.87 39.10
C LYS A 81 -13.04 8.88 39.69
N ARG A 82 -13.54 10.06 40.01
CA ARG A 82 -14.87 10.20 40.61
C ARG A 82 -16.00 9.76 39.67
N GLU A 83 -16.02 10.28 38.43
CA GLU A 83 -17.09 10.03 37.47
C GLU A 83 -16.58 10.11 36.02
N SER A 84 -17.23 9.34 35.13
CA SER A 84 -17.15 9.43 33.66
C SER A 84 -18.57 9.35 33.08
N LEU A 85 -18.71 9.59 31.77
CA LEU A 85 -20.01 9.45 31.09
C LEU A 85 -19.94 8.28 30.11
N ILE A 86 -21.01 7.46 30.12
CA ILE A 86 -21.38 6.55 29.06
C ILE A 86 -22.72 7.01 28.49
N ALA A 87 -22.86 6.93 27.18
CA ALA A 87 -24.01 7.42 26.47
C ALA A 87 -24.44 6.43 25.38
N ASN A 88 -25.76 6.19 25.29
CA ASN A 88 -26.38 5.32 24.28
C ASN A 88 -27.24 6.17 23.36
N PHE A 89 -26.99 6.12 22.05
CA PHE A 89 -27.71 6.93 21.08
C PHE A 89 -29.14 6.40 20.88
N ARG A 90 -30.12 7.30 20.97
CA ARG A 90 -31.56 7.07 20.76
C ARG A 90 -32.14 8.07 19.76
N GLY A 91 -31.33 8.93 19.20
CA GLY A 91 -31.74 9.97 18.28
C GLY A 91 -32.11 9.45 16.89
N LYS A 92 -32.45 10.38 16.01
CA LYS A 92 -32.75 10.09 14.60
C LYS A 92 -31.47 9.73 13.83
N ILE A 93 -31.50 8.61 13.11
CA ILE A 93 -30.44 8.22 12.20
C ILE A 93 -30.48 9.12 10.96
N LEU A 94 -29.41 9.80 10.67
CA LEU A 94 -29.30 10.73 9.53
C LEU A 94 -28.56 10.10 8.33
N LYS A 95 -27.63 9.17 8.60
CA LYS A 95 -26.84 8.50 7.55
C LYS A 95 -27.65 7.37 6.91
N LYS A 96 -27.59 7.29 5.57
CA LYS A 96 -28.18 6.16 4.83
C LYS A 96 -27.47 4.88 5.23
N THR A 97 -28.22 3.80 5.37
CA THR A 97 -27.65 2.48 5.64
C THR A 97 -26.84 2.04 4.43
N PHE A 98 -25.57 1.76 4.63
CA PHE A 98 -24.68 1.12 3.65
C PHE A 98 -24.44 -0.31 4.09
N THR A 99 -24.64 -1.25 3.18
CA THR A 99 -24.38 -2.67 3.44
C THR A 99 -23.26 -3.11 2.49
N PRO A 100 -22.08 -3.46 3.02
CA PRO A 100 -20.99 -4.02 2.20
C PRO A 100 -21.45 -5.33 1.53
N PRO A 101 -20.88 -5.69 0.37
CA PRO A 101 -21.11 -7.00 -0.23
C PRO A 101 -20.61 -8.11 0.70
N LYS A 102 -21.31 -9.24 0.71
CA LYS A 102 -20.91 -10.42 1.49
C LYS A 102 -19.83 -11.25 0.79
N GLU A 103 -19.76 -11.14 -0.53
CA GLU A 103 -18.88 -11.92 -1.38
C GLU A 103 -18.21 -11.01 -2.41
N ILE A 104 -16.93 -11.25 -2.65
CA ILE A 104 -16.10 -10.54 -3.62
C ILE A 104 -15.36 -11.56 -4.48
N ARG A 105 -15.28 -11.28 -5.78
CA ARG A 105 -14.40 -11.98 -6.70
C ARG A 105 -13.17 -11.16 -7.01
N ILE A 106 -12.01 -11.83 -7.05
CA ILE A 106 -10.73 -11.21 -7.40
C ILE A 106 -10.15 -11.95 -8.61
N LEU A 107 -9.75 -11.21 -9.63
CA LEU A 107 -9.07 -11.72 -10.81
C LEU A 107 -7.58 -11.43 -10.72
N GLY A 108 -6.78 -12.49 -10.55
CA GLY A 108 -5.33 -12.44 -10.39
C GLY A 108 -4.86 -12.71 -8.96
N ALA A 109 -4.05 -13.77 -8.80
CA ALA A 109 -3.50 -14.23 -7.53
C ALA A 109 -2.02 -13.84 -7.35
N GLY A 110 -1.62 -12.69 -7.88
CA GLY A 110 -0.36 -12.01 -7.56
C GLY A 110 -0.44 -11.22 -6.26
N ILE A 111 0.63 -10.48 -5.92
CA ILE A 111 0.72 -9.73 -4.66
C ILE A 111 -0.48 -8.77 -4.45
N ALA A 112 -0.96 -8.10 -5.49
CA ALA A 112 -2.10 -7.19 -5.38
C ALA A 112 -3.38 -7.94 -5.00
N GLY A 113 -3.75 -8.99 -5.77
CA GLY A 113 -4.97 -9.76 -5.52
C GLY A 113 -4.92 -10.51 -4.19
N SER A 114 -3.78 -11.17 -3.88
CA SER A 114 -3.63 -11.91 -2.62
C SER A 114 -3.72 -11.00 -1.39
N THR A 115 -3.16 -9.79 -1.46
CA THR A 115 -3.25 -8.84 -0.35
C THR A 115 -4.67 -8.29 -0.18
N ILE A 116 -5.40 -8.03 -1.29
CA ILE A 116 -6.80 -7.59 -1.23
C ILE A 116 -7.67 -8.72 -0.66
N ALA A 117 -7.46 -9.96 -1.12
CA ALA A 117 -8.19 -11.12 -0.62
C ALA A 117 -8.07 -11.25 0.90
N GLN A 118 -6.84 -11.14 1.40
CA GLN A 118 -6.53 -11.24 2.83
C GLN A 118 -7.21 -10.11 3.64
N HIS A 119 -7.14 -8.84 3.16
CA HIS A 119 -7.80 -7.71 3.84
C HIS A 119 -9.31 -7.89 3.94
N LEU A 120 -9.96 -8.33 2.87
CA LEU A 120 -11.41 -8.51 2.83
C LEU A 120 -11.86 -9.74 3.65
N ALA A 121 -11.12 -10.83 3.56
CA ALA A 121 -11.41 -12.06 4.30
C ALA A 121 -11.28 -11.86 5.82
N GLN A 122 -10.30 -11.08 6.27
CA GLN A 122 -10.17 -10.68 7.68
C GLN A 122 -11.37 -9.86 8.19
N GLN A 123 -12.10 -9.18 7.31
CA GLN A 123 -13.33 -8.47 7.65
C GLN A 123 -14.60 -9.35 7.48
N GLY A 124 -14.42 -10.65 7.29
CA GLY A 124 -15.51 -11.61 7.24
C GLY A 124 -16.16 -11.78 5.86
N LEU A 125 -15.65 -11.16 4.80
CA LEU A 125 -16.16 -11.37 3.46
C LEU A 125 -15.70 -12.72 2.91
N LYS A 126 -16.56 -13.38 2.13
CA LYS A 126 -16.15 -14.50 1.29
C LYS A 126 -15.46 -13.98 0.05
N VAL A 127 -14.29 -14.53 -0.23
CA VAL A 127 -13.45 -14.11 -1.35
C VAL A 127 -13.17 -15.29 -2.27
N ASP A 128 -13.62 -15.17 -3.52
CA ASP A 128 -13.26 -16.09 -4.59
C ASP A 128 -12.16 -15.47 -5.43
N ILE A 129 -10.95 -15.98 -5.36
CA ILE A 129 -9.83 -15.51 -6.17
C ILE A 129 -9.49 -16.50 -7.27
N THR A 130 -9.34 -15.99 -8.50
CA THR A 130 -9.05 -16.82 -9.67
C THR A 130 -7.80 -16.33 -10.40
N ASP A 131 -6.96 -17.28 -10.81
CA ASP A 131 -5.81 -17.00 -11.68
C ASP A 131 -5.51 -18.25 -12.52
N PRO A 132 -5.64 -18.21 -13.86
CA PRO A 132 -5.42 -19.36 -14.72
C PRO A 132 -3.98 -19.85 -14.74
N ALA A 133 -3.02 -18.99 -14.41
CA ALA A 133 -1.62 -19.37 -14.31
C ALA A 133 -1.24 -19.96 -12.94
N GLY A 134 -2.09 -19.77 -11.91
CA GLY A 134 -1.82 -20.18 -10.54
C GLY A 134 -1.29 -19.04 -9.66
N ILE A 135 -1.18 -19.32 -8.36
CA ILE A 135 -0.75 -18.34 -7.35
C ILE A 135 0.65 -17.82 -7.67
N ALA A 136 0.79 -16.48 -7.71
CA ALA A 136 2.06 -15.78 -7.92
C ALA A 136 2.83 -16.17 -9.20
N ARG A 137 2.16 -16.55 -10.28
CA ARG A 137 2.83 -17.00 -11.53
C ARG A 137 3.12 -15.87 -12.52
N GLY A 138 2.57 -14.66 -12.32
CA GLY A 138 2.85 -13.47 -13.11
C GLY A 138 4.12 -12.72 -12.63
N ALA A 139 4.02 -11.40 -12.49
CA ALA A 139 5.11 -10.56 -11.98
C ALA A 139 5.54 -10.93 -10.54
N SER A 140 4.67 -11.54 -9.76
CA SER A 140 4.92 -11.98 -8.39
C SER A 140 5.67 -13.33 -8.29
N ARG A 141 6.15 -13.91 -9.40
CA ARG A 141 6.93 -15.17 -9.38
C ARG A 141 8.34 -15.05 -8.81
N ILE A 142 8.74 -13.84 -8.45
CA ILE A 142 10.09 -13.52 -7.98
C ILE A 142 10.22 -13.85 -6.49
N LYS A 143 11.13 -14.78 -6.15
CA LYS A 143 11.41 -15.19 -4.77
C LYS A 143 12.25 -14.18 -3.98
N THR A 144 12.95 -13.29 -4.68
CA THR A 144 13.85 -12.29 -4.11
C THR A 144 13.46 -10.89 -4.60
N SER A 145 12.40 -10.34 -4.04
CA SER A 145 11.99 -8.97 -4.28
C SER A 145 12.36 -8.09 -3.09
N LEU A 146 12.26 -6.77 -3.23
CA LEU A 146 12.63 -5.83 -2.17
C LEU A 146 11.41 -5.03 -1.70
N LEU A 147 11.23 -4.92 -0.40
CA LEU A 147 10.46 -3.84 0.21
C LEU A 147 11.38 -2.64 0.38
N HIS A 148 11.31 -1.70 -0.55
CA HIS A 148 12.16 -0.53 -0.60
C HIS A 148 11.32 0.74 -0.81
N GLY A 149 11.62 1.79 -0.04
CA GLY A 149 11.03 3.11 -0.21
C GLY A 149 11.64 3.82 -1.42
N ARG A 150 11.03 3.68 -2.61
CA ARG A 150 11.45 4.42 -3.81
C ARG A 150 11.00 5.88 -3.74
N LEU A 151 11.64 6.64 -2.87
CA LEU A 151 11.26 8.01 -2.52
C LEU A 151 11.51 9.00 -3.66
N ILE A 152 10.69 10.04 -3.68
CA ILE A 152 10.79 11.20 -4.58
C ILE A 152 11.01 12.43 -3.72
N GLY A 153 11.98 13.27 -4.10
CA GLY A 153 12.29 14.51 -3.39
C GLY A 153 11.26 15.62 -3.59
N ASP A 154 10.42 15.50 -4.64
CA ASP A 154 9.44 16.53 -4.99
C ASP A 154 8.21 16.49 -4.10
N GLN A 155 7.55 17.64 -3.90
CA GLN A 155 6.27 17.73 -3.17
C GLN A 155 5.12 17.41 -4.12
N THR A 156 4.76 16.13 -4.22
CA THR A 156 3.66 15.64 -5.06
C THR A 156 2.88 14.55 -4.36
N SER A 157 1.60 14.40 -4.67
CA SER A 157 0.76 13.32 -4.11
C SER A 157 1.29 11.92 -4.48
N ASN A 158 2.07 11.78 -5.58
CA ASN A 158 2.77 10.54 -5.87
C ASN A 158 3.93 10.27 -4.89
N ALA A 159 4.63 11.32 -4.43
CA ALA A 159 5.64 11.18 -3.39
C ALA A 159 5.00 10.76 -2.06
N ASP A 160 3.88 11.37 -1.70
CA ASP A 160 3.12 11.06 -0.48
C ASP A 160 2.58 9.62 -0.53
N PHE A 161 2.04 9.20 -1.69
CA PHE A 161 1.65 7.80 -1.91
C PHE A 161 2.81 6.84 -1.68
N ARG A 162 4.01 7.12 -2.21
CA ARG A 162 5.18 6.21 -2.09
C ARG A 162 5.66 6.08 -0.65
N VAL A 163 5.67 7.17 0.09
CA VAL A 163 6.03 7.18 1.51
C VAL A 163 5.00 6.44 2.34
N GLY A 164 3.72 6.77 2.16
CA GLY A 164 2.62 6.07 2.81
C GLY A 164 2.61 4.57 2.50
N ALA A 165 2.86 4.21 1.24
CA ALA A 165 2.95 2.82 0.80
C ALA A 165 4.11 2.07 1.47
N TYR A 166 5.28 2.70 1.61
CA TYR A 166 6.41 2.09 2.31
C TYR A 166 6.11 1.87 3.79
N HIS A 167 5.58 2.89 4.49
CA HIS A 167 5.24 2.79 5.89
C HIS A 167 4.15 1.76 6.16
N TYR A 168 3.08 1.80 5.37
CA TYR A 168 2.01 0.80 5.50
C TYR A 168 2.54 -0.61 5.29
N SER A 169 3.32 -0.82 4.23
CA SER A 169 3.77 -2.15 3.84
C SER A 169 4.81 -2.73 4.79
N LYS A 170 5.72 -1.91 5.37
CA LYS A 170 6.66 -2.41 6.37
C LYS A 170 5.94 -2.95 7.62
N ASP A 171 4.87 -2.28 8.05
CA ASP A 171 4.09 -2.68 9.22
C ASP A 171 3.13 -3.84 8.92
N TYR A 172 2.66 -3.92 7.68
CA TYR A 172 1.84 -5.02 7.23
C TYR A 172 2.65 -6.30 7.02
N LEU A 173 3.74 -6.23 6.26
CA LEU A 173 4.53 -7.39 5.84
C LEU A 173 5.30 -8.05 6.98
N LYS A 174 5.68 -7.32 8.03
CA LYS A 174 6.37 -7.91 9.20
C LYS A 174 5.60 -9.02 9.91
N LYS A 175 4.32 -9.18 9.61
CA LYS A 175 3.44 -10.23 10.16
C LYS A 175 3.57 -11.57 9.43
N PHE A 176 4.23 -11.60 8.26
CA PHE A 176 4.29 -12.75 7.37
C PHE A 176 5.70 -13.30 7.24
N LYS A 177 5.81 -14.63 7.14
CA LYS A 177 7.10 -15.33 6.99
C LYS A 177 7.77 -15.06 5.64
N GLY A 178 6.96 -14.74 4.62
CA GLY A 178 7.46 -14.35 3.29
C GLY A 178 8.26 -13.03 3.27
N PHE A 179 8.32 -12.27 4.37
CA PHE A 179 9.14 -11.06 4.49
C PHE A 179 10.27 -11.24 5.50
N LYS A 180 11.49 -10.89 5.08
CA LYS A 180 12.68 -10.85 5.95
C LYS A 180 13.21 -9.42 6.01
N LYS A 181 13.11 -8.79 7.17
CA LYS A 181 13.72 -7.48 7.46
C LYS A 181 15.25 -7.64 7.44
N THR A 182 15.91 -7.00 6.50
CA THR A 182 17.38 -7.01 6.34
C THR A 182 17.97 -5.60 6.41
N GLY A 183 17.14 -4.58 6.26
CA GLY A 183 17.55 -3.27 5.85
C GLY A 183 17.93 -3.24 4.36
N ILE A 184 18.01 -2.01 3.80
CA ILE A 184 18.39 -1.78 2.41
C ILE A 184 19.27 -0.54 2.33
N LEU A 185 20.38 -0.64 1.58
CA LEU A 185 21.24 0.48 1.22
C LEU A 185 20.89 0.96 -0.20
N GLN A 186 20.64 2.25 -0.36
CA GLN A 186 20.51 2.87 -1.67
C GLN A 186 21.71 3.77 -1.94
N ILE A 187 22.49 3.39 -2.94
CA ILE A 187 23.64 4.14 -3.43
C ILE A 187 23.24 5.06 -4.60
N THR A 188 24.15 5.92 -5.01
CA THR A 188 24.00 6.73 -6.23
C THR A 188 23.87 5.85 -7.48
N GLY A 189 23.22 6.39 -8.49
CA GLY A 189 23.00 5.72 -9.77
C GLY A 189 22.31 6.65 -10.78
N PRO A 190 21.96 6.18 -11.97
CA PRO A 190 21.40 7.00 -13.03
C PRO A 190 20.17 7.83 -12.63
N ASN A 191 19.35 7.30 -11.70
CA ASN A 191 18.13 7.95 -11.25
C ASN A 191 18.21 8.50 -9.81
N MET A 192 19.37 8.44 -9.17
CA MET A 192 19.61 8.87 -7.79
C MET A 192 20.98 9.52 -7.65
N SER A 193 21.03 10.84 -7.80
CA SER A 193 22.23 11.63 -7.52
C SER A 193 22.38 11.87 -6.01
N LEU A 194 23.59 12.24 -5.59
CA LEU A 194 23.88 12.61 -4.20
C LEU A 194 23.03 13.81 -3.75
N GLU A 195 22.85 14.78 -4.61
CA GLU A 195 21.99 15.95 -4.35
C GLU A 195 20.52 15.53 -4.12
N LYS A 196 20.03 14.60 -4.93
CA LYS A 196 18.69 14.04 -4.75
C LYS A 196 18.55 13.27 -3.43
N MET A 197 19.57 12.53 -3.01
CA MET A 197 19.58 11.85 -1.71
C MET A 197 19.50 12.85 -0.56
N LYS A 198 20.26 13.94 -0.63
CA LYS A 198 20.21 15.02 0.36
C LYS A 198 18.81 15.65 0.41
N ARG A 199 18.22 16.02 -0.72
CA ARG A 199 16.84 16.56 -0.77
C ARG A 199 15.81 15.59 -0.17
N ILE A 200 15.94 14.30 -0.41
CA ILE A 200 15.09 13.28 0.19
C ILE A 200 15.30 13.25 1.71
N GLN A 201 16.55 13.24 2.17
CA GLN A 201 16.86 13.27 3.60
C GLN A 201 16.27 14.50 4.28
N ASP A 202 16.48 15.69 3.70
CA ASP A 202 15.99 16.96 4.25
C ASP A 202 14.46 16.98 4.33
N LYS A 203 13.79 16.50 3.29
CA LYS A 203 12.32 16.42 3.24
C LYS A 203 11.75 15.52 4.35
N TYR A 204 12.43 14.43 4.70
CA TYR A 204 11.93 13.42 5.64
C TYR A 204 12.72 13.39 6.96
N ASN A 205 13.53 14.40 7.23
CA ASN A 205 14.49 14.44 8.36
C ASN A 205 13.84 14.40 9.76
N GLY A 206 12.56 14.74 9.90
CA GLY A 206 11.82 14.63 11.17
C GLY A 206 11.56 13.20 11.66
N SER A 207 11.97 12.18 10.89
CA SER A 207 11.65 10.77 11.11
C SER A 207 12.88 9.86 11.06
N GLY A 208 14.02 10.32 11.58
CA GLY A 208 15.36 9.73 11.48
C GLY A 208 15.53 8.25 11.78
N GLU A 209 14.48 7.57 12.28
CA GLU A 209 14.53 6.14 12.57
C GLU A 209 14.37 5.26 11.32
N TRP A 210 13.59 5.69 10.32
CA TRP A 210 13.25 4.85 9.15
C TRP A 210 14.05 5.17 7.88
N LEU A 211 14.71 6.34 7.82
CA LEU A 211 15.54 6.80 6.72
C LEU A 211 16.73 7.59 7.25
N GLN A 212 17.93 7.22 6.84
CA GLN A 212 19.17 7.87 7.25
C GLN A 212 20.09 8.08 6.05
N LEU A 213 20.67 9.27 5.92
CA LEU A 213 21.81 9.49 5.03
C LEU A 213 23.09 9.12 5.80
N ILE A 214 23.77 8.08 5.36
CA ILE A 214 24.96 7.53 6.04
C ILE A 214 26.22 7.80 5.23
N ASN A 215 27.36 7.84 5.92
CA ASN A 215 28.67 8.02 5.32
C ASN A 215 29.30 6.67 4.91
N GLU A 216 30.43 6.73 4.23
CA GLU A 216 31.17 5.57 3.72
C GLU A 216 31.50 4.55 4.82
N LYS A 217 32.03 4.99 5.96
CA LYS A 217 32.36 4.10 7.10
C LYS A 217 31.15 3.28 7.57
N ARG A 218 29.98 3.92 7.66
CA ARG A 218 28.75 3.22 8.05
C ARG A 218 28.24 2.31 6.94
N PHE A 219 28.39 2.74 5.68
CA PHE A 219 28.06 1.92 4.51
C PHE A 219 28.89 0.62 4.50
N GLU A 220 30.22 0.72 4.64
CA GLU A 220 31.13 -0.45 4.69
C GLU A 220 30.77 -1.39 5.85
N ALA A 221 30.48 -0.84 7.03
CA ALA A 221 30.10 -1.62 8.19
C ALA A 221 28.81 -2.43 7.97
N LEU A 222 27.81 -1.87 7.28
CA LEU A 222 26.54 -2.51 6.99
C LEU A 222 26.63 -3.46 5.80
N SER A 223 27.26 -3.05 4.72
CA SER A 223 27.36 -3.84 3.49
C SER A 223 28.41 -4.95 3.53
N GLN A 224 29.41 -4.79 4.38
CA GLN A 224 30.64 -5.61 4.42
C GLN A 224 31.37 -5.64 3.08
N THR A 225 31.24 -4.57 2.29
CA THR A 225 31.91 -4.42 1.00
C THR A 225 32.83 -3.19 1.02
N LYS A 226 33.96 -3.28 0.30
CA LYS A 226 34.89 -2.15 0.13
C LYS A 226 34.66 -1.48 -1.23
N ILE A 227 33.61 -0.69 -1.30
CA ILE A 227 33.26 0.06 -2.50
C ILE A 227 33.36 1.55 -2.18
N ASN A 228 33.89 2.34 -3.10
CA ASN A 228 33.85 3.80 -2.95
C ASN A 228 32.39 4.30 -3.02
N CYS A 229 31.78 4.46 -1.87
CA CYS A 229 30.42 4.96 -1.71
C CYS A 229 30.40 6.04 -0.63
N PRO A 230 30.67 7.30 -0.98
CA PRO A 230 30.82 8.38 0.02
C PRO A 230 29.57 8.61 0.85
N GLN A 231 28.40 8.40 0.28
CA GLN A 231 27.11 8.49 1.01
C GLN A 231 26.07 7.52 0.41
N ALA A 232 25.21 6.99 1.27
CA ALA A 232 24.07 6.16 0.90
C ALA A 232 22.84 6.49 1.74
N LEU A 233 21.65 6.23 1.21
CA LEU A 233 20.42 6.20 2.03
C LEU A 233 20.27 4.81 2.64
N TRP A 234 20.08 4.78 3.94
CA TRP A 234 19.81 3.59 4.72
C TRP A 234 18.33 3.49 5.10
N PHE A 235 17.71 2.37 4.77
CA PHE A 235 16.31 2.03 5.11
C PHE A 235 16.32 0.85 6.08
N PRO A 236 16.34 1.06 7.40
CA PRO A 236 16.48 -0.02 8.39
C PRO A 236 15.31 -0.99 8.40
N ASP A 237 14.11 -0.56 8.00
CA ASP A 237 12.90 -1.38 7.96
C ASP A 237 12.63 -2.02 6.59
N GLY A 238 13.47 -1.78 5.61
CA GLY A 238 13.42 -2.46 4.32
C GLY A 238 13.84 -3.92 4.43
N GLY A 239 13.60 -4.69 3.37
CA GLY A 239 13.99 -6.09 3.40
C GLY A 239 13.65 -6.87 2.15
N VAL A 240 13.89 -8.16 2.21
CA VAL A 240 13.67 -9.12 1.12
C VAL A 240 12.29 -9.77 1.28
N VAL A 241 11.59 -9.93 0.16
CA VAL A 241 10.27 -10.55 0.09
C VAL A 241 10.30 -11.72 -0.87
N ASP A 242 9.96 -12.90 -0.38
CA ASP A 242 9.61 -14.06 -1.20
C ASP A 242 8.13 -13.92 -1.61
N LEU A 243 7.90 -13.39 -2.82
CA LEU A 243 6.54 -13.09 -3.28
C LEU A 243 5.68 -14.35 -3.45
N PRO A 244 6.16 -15.47 -4.02
CA PRO A 244 5.40 -16.72 -4.05
C PRO A 244 4.98 -17.21 -2.66
N ALA A 245 5.92 -17.26 -1.72
CA ALA A 245 5.63 -17.68 -0.35
C ALA A 245 4.63 -16.74 0.34
N LEU A 246 4.84 -15.44 0.19
CA LEU A 246 3.93 -14.41 0.74
C LEU A 246 2.52 -14.51 0.15
N CYS A 247 2.38 -14.66 -1.18
CA CYS A 247 1.07 -14.79 -1.80
C CYS A 247 0.33 -16.05 -1.32
N ALA A 248 1.03 -17.18 -1.18
CA ALA A 248 0.45 -18.41 -0.65
C ALA A 248 -0.01 -18.22 0.82
N GLU A 249 0.81 -17.59 1.65
CA GLU A 249 0.49 -17.30 3.05
C GLU A 249 -0.71 -16.34 3.19
N LEU A 250 -0.80 -15.32 2.33
CA LEU A 250 -1.92 -14.36 2.30
C LEU A 250 -3.25 -15.02 1.91
N LEU A 251 -3.21 -16.07 1.11
CA LEU A 251 -4.41 -16.81 0.67
C LEU A 251 -4.81 -17.94 1.60
N ASP A 252 -4.00 -18.27 2.60
CA ASP A 252 -4.31 -19.27 3.62
C ASP A 252 -5.27 -18.70 4.68
N HIS A 253 -6.55 -18.63 4.30
CA HIS A 253 -7.61 -18.09 5.15
C HIS A 253 -8.94 -18.79 4.87
N PRO A 254 -9.75 -19.17 5.89
CA PRO A 254 -10.99 -19.95 5.72
C PRO A 254 -12.05 -19.28 4.83
N ASN A 255 -12.02 -17.95 4.72
CA ASN A 255 -12.95 -17.19 3.88
C ASN A 255 -12.42 -16.97 2.45
N ILE A 256 -11.28 -17.54 2.07
CA ILE A 256 -10.70 -17.40 0.73
C ILE A 256 -10.77 -18.76 0.01
N THR A 257 -11.33 -18.75 -1.19
CA THR A 257 -11.30 -19.87 -2.11
C THR A 257 -10.47 -19.52 -3.34
N PHE A 258 -9.42 -20.28 -3.62
CA PHE A 258 -8.61 -20.13 -4.83
C PHE A 258 -9.01 -21.12 -5.89
N GLU A 259 -9.16 -20.66 -7.14
CA GLU A 259 -9.45 -21.49 -8.30
C GLU A 259 -8.46 -21.23 -9.44
N ASN A 260 -7.80 -22.29 -9.90
CA ASN A 260 -6.89 -22.23 -11.04
C ASN A 260 -7.67 -22.34 -12.36
N ARG A 261 -8.48 -21.33 -12.67
CA ARG A 261 -9.28 -21.26 -13.91
C ARG A 261 -9.59 -19.82 -14.32
N LEU A 262 -10.00 -19.63 -15.58
CA LEU A 262 -10.65 -18.40 -16.01
C LEU A 262 -12.05 -18.33 -15.38
N GLY A 263 -12.35 -17.25 -14.70
CA GLY A 263 -13.62 -17.07 -13.99
C GLY A 263 -14.81 -16.80 -14.93
N ASN A 264 -15.27 -17.81 -15.67
CA ASN A 264 -16.36 -17.66 -16.64
C ASN A 264 -17.78 -17.74 -16.04
N ASN A 265 -17.94 -18.22 -14.80
CA ASN A 265 -19.23 -18.28 -14.10
C ASN A 265 -19.20 -17.36 -12.87
N LEU A 266 -19.58 -16.10 -13.10
CA LEU A 266 -19.60 -15.07 -12.07
C LEU A 266 -20.79 -15.26 -11.13
N LYS A 267 -20.56 -15.77 -9.91
CA LYS A 267 -21.58 -15.76 -8.84
C LYS A 267 -21.73 -14.38 -8.20
N SER A 268 -20.70 -13.56 -8.22
CA SER A 268 -20.70 -12.21 -7.65
C SER A 268 -20.54 -11.15 -8.74
N ASN A 269 -21.36 -10.10 -8.68
CA ASN A 269 -21.21 -8.90 -9.53
C ASN A 269 -20.10 -7.97 -9.01
N ASN A 270 -19.64 -8.17 -7.76
CA ASN A 270 -18.60 -7.36 -7.14
C ASN A 270 -17.23 -7.96 -7.48
N VAL A 271 -16.45 -7.25 -8.27
CA VAL A 271 -15.21 -7.77 -8.84
C VAL A 271 -14.04 -6.82 -8.60
N VAL A 272 -12.89 -7.38 -8.18
CA VAL A 272 -11.62 -6.66 -8.15
C VAL A 272 -10.69 -7.22 -9.21
N ILE A 273 -10.20 -6.37 -10.10
CA ILE A 273 -9.26 -6.72 -11.16
C ILE A 273 -7.84 -6.45 -10.66
N ALA A 274 -7.08 -7.52 -10.44
CA ALA A 274 -5.68 -7.50 -9.98
C ALA A 274 -4.77 -8.36 -10.90
N SER A 275 -5.14 -8.46 -12.18
CA SER A 275 -4.57 -9.37 -13.18
C SER A 275 -3.20 -8.93 -13.75
N GLY A 276 -2.58 -7.91 -13.18
CA GLY A 276 -1.27 -7.43 -13.63
C GLY A 276 -1.32 -6.85 -15.04
N HIS A 277 -0.62 -7.45 -16.01
CA HIS A 277 -0.60 -7.00 -17.40
C HIS A 277 -1.70 -7.64 -18.26
N GLU A 278 -2.36 -8.66 -17.78
CA GLU A 278 -3.48 -9.29 -18.45
C GLU A 278 -4.71 -8.38 -18.40
N LYS A 279 -5.40 -8.26 -19.53
CA LYS A 279 -6.61 -7.45 -19.64
C LYS A 279 -7.82 -8.35 -19.87
N PRO A 280 -8.58 -8.70 -18.82
CA PRO A 280 -9.80 -9.48 -18.98
C PRO A 280 -10.79 -8.75 -19.92
N ALA A 281 -11.23 -9.44 -20.98
CA ALA A 281 -11.98 -8.84 -22.10
C ALA A 281 -13.35 -8.25 -21.71
N ASN A 282 -13.96 -8.76 -20.66
CA ASN A 282 -15.34 -8.41 -20.26
C ASN A 282 -15.43 -7.22 -19.29
N TYR A 283 -14.34 -6.44 -19.12
CA TYR A 283 -14.28 -5.36 -18.15
C TYR A 283 -13.87 -4.03 -18.79
N PRO A 284 -14.34 -2.87 -18.30
CA PRO A 284 -14.11 -1.54 -18.88
C PRO A 284 -12.68 -1.03 -18.63
N LEU A 285 -11.68 -1.74 -19.15
CA LEU A 285 -10.26 -1.37 -18.98
C LEU A 285 -9.70 -0.54 -20.13
N ALA A 286 -10.47 -0.28 -21.18
CA ALA A 286 -10.02 0.41 -22.39
C ALA A 286 -9.41 1.80 -22.15
N PRO A 287 -9.93 2.64 -21.22
CA PRO A 287 -9.34 3.96 -20.98
C PRO A 287 -7.97 3.91 -20.26
N LEU A 288 -7.61 2.77 -19.64
CA LEU A 288 -6.41 2.67 -18.81
C LEU A 288 -5.15 2.58 -19.69
N GLU A 289 -4.29 3.57 -19.56
CA GLU A 289 -3.02 3.64 -20.29
C GLU A 289 -1.96 2.78 -19.59
N THR A 290 -1.88 1.50 -19.95
CA THR A 290 -0.94 0.52 -19.36
C THR A 290 -0.05 -0.11 -20.41
N TYR A 291 1.17 -0.48 -20.00
CA TYR A 291 2.17 -1.15 -20.81
C TYR A 291 2.72 -2.38 -20.10
N SER A 292 3.11 -3.36 -20.89
CA SER A 292 3.90 -4.50 -20.43
C SER A 292 5.39 -4.15 -20.45
N ILE A 293 6.08 -4.37 -19.35
CA ILE A 293 7.53 -4.20 -19.25
C ILE A 293 8.14 -5.53 -18.80
N HIS A 294 8.96 -6.09 -19.65
CA HIS A 294 9.69 -7.32 -19.34
C HIS A 294 10.88 -7.01 -18.44
N GLY A 295 11.28 -7.99 -17.69
CA GLY A 295 12.47 -7.87 -16.86
C GLY A 295 12.99 -9.22 -16.43
N GLN A 296 14.30 -9.29 -16.27
CA GLN A 296 15.03 -10.45 -15.84
C GLN A 296 15.86 -10.14 -14.60
N ILE A 297 15.92 -11.10 -13.71
CA ILE A 297 16.88 -11.17 -12.62
C ILE A 297 17.73 -12.42 -12.80
N ASP A 298 18.97 -12.36 -12.35
CA ASP A 298 19.91 -13.47 -12.45
C ASP A 298 20.46 -13.82 -11.06
N SER A 299 20.41 -15.10 -10.72
CA SER A 299 21.13 -15.64 -9.57
C SER A 299 22.55 -15.93 -10.01
N ILE A 300 23.53 -15.40 -9.28
CA ILE A 300 24.94 -15.52 -9.63
C ILE A 300 25.76 -16.03 -8.46
N HIS A 301 26.80 -16.80 -8.77
CA HIS A 301 27.92 -17.06 -7.87
C HIS A 301 28.89 -15.88 -7.92
N THR A 302 29.35 -15.40 -6.79
CA THR A 302 30.33 -14.32 -6.64
C THR A 302 31.02 -14.38 -5.30
N PRO A 303 32.37 -14.16 -5.24
CA PRO A 303 33.06 -14.07 -3.96
C PRO A 303 32.80 -12.75 -3.20
N LEU A 304 32.11 -11.79 -3.81
CA LEU A 304 31.87 -10.44 -3.27
C LEU A 304 30.38 -10.18 -3.01
N SER A 305 29.65 -11.16 -2.47
CA SER A 305 28.27 -10.94 -2.07
C SER A 305 28.18 -9.96 -0.88
N PRO A 306 27.38 -8.87 -0.97
CA PRO A 306 27.22 -7.95 0.15
C PRO A 306 26.46 -8.62 1.31
N ALA A 307 26.58 -8.09 2.54
CA ALA A 307 25.86 -8.62 3.69
C ALA A 307 24.36 -8.29 3.69
N ILE A 308 23.98 -7.19 3.03
CA ILE A 308 22.59 -6.71 2.93
C ILE A 308 22.31 -6.18 1.52
N PRO A 309 21.02 -6.09 1.12
CA PRO A 309 20.67 -5.60 -0.22
C PRO A 309 21.16 -4.18 -0.50
N ILE A 310 21.69 -3.99 -1.71
CA ILE A 310 22.13 -2.70 -2.23
C ILE A 310 21.30 -2.36 -3.48
N VAL A 311 20.77 -1.15 -3.52
CA VAL A 311 20.01 -0.59 -4.66
C VAL A 311 20.78 0.57 -5.26
N GLY A 312 20.91 0.60 -6.58
CA GLY A 312 21.61 1.65 -7.33
C GLY A 312 21.15 1.66 -8.79
N ASN A 313 22.03 1.24 -9.70
CA ASN A 313 21.66 0.97 -11.09
C ASN A 313 21.07 -0.46 -11.23
N GLY A 314 19.94 -0.70 -10.61
CA GLY A 314 19.39 -2.01 -10.34
C GLY A 314 19.52 -2.34 -8.85
N TYR A 315 19.63 -3.62 -8.53
CA TYR A 315 19.81 -4.07 -7.14
C TYR A 315 20.65 -5.36 -7.07
N ILE A 316 21.31 -5.54 -5.93
CA ILE A 316 21.99 -6.76 -5.53
C ILE A 316 21.34 -7.24 -4.23
N ILE A 317 20.89 -8.49 -4.21
CA ILE A 317 20.27 -9.10 -3.03
C ILE A 317 21.12 -10.31 -2.63
N PRO A 318 21.77 -10.30 -1.47
CA PRO A 318 22.54 -11.46 -1.01
C PRO A 318 21.59 -12.62 -0.69
N ILE A 319 22.01 -13.82 -1.09
CA ILE A 319 21.42 -15.10 -0.69
C ILE A 319 22.27 -15.71 0.44
N ASP A 320 23.58 -15.78 0.17
CA ASP A 320 24.60 -16.18 1.13
C ASP A 320 25.95 -15.49 0.80
N LYS A 321 27.03 -15.98 1.40
CA LYS A 321 28.38 -15.37 1.24
C LYS A 321 28.90 -15.39 -0.20
N ASN A 322 28.47 -16.37 -1.02
CA ASN A 322 28.97 -16.61 -2.36
C ASN A 322 27.88 -16.49 -3.44
N HIS A 323 26.65 -16.21 -3.06
CA HIS A 323 25.52 -16.13 -3.98
C HIS A 323 24.72 -14.87 -3.75
N CYS A 324 24.35 -14.22 -4.82
CA CYS A 324 23.42 -13.10 -4.80
C CYS A 324 22.49 -13.12 -6.04
N VAL A 325 21.40 -12.37 -5.95
CA VAL A 325 20.54 -12.06 -7.09
C VAL A 325 20.83 -10.64 -7.54
N VAL A 326 21.04 -10.49 -8.85
CA VAL A 326 21.25 -9.18 -9.49
C VAL A 326 20.11 -8.89 -10.44
N GLY A 327 19.74 -7.62 -10.53
CA GLY A 327 18.67 -7.19 -11.43
C GLY A 327 18.22 -5.76 -11.19
N ALA A 328 17.19 -5.39 -11.88
CA ALA A 328 16.52 -6.13 -12.94
C ALA A 328 16.67 -5.37 -14.24
N THR A 329 16.62 -6.09 -15.35
CA THR A 329 16.45 -5.42 -16.65
C THR A 329 15.10 -4.72 -16.71
N TYR A 330 14.99 -3.74 -17.61
CA TYR A 330 13.79 -2.99 -17.88
C TYR A 330 13.61 -2.89 -19.40
N GLU A 331 12.76 -3.75 -19.95
CA GLU A 331 12.73 -4.05 -21.38
C GLU A 331 11.32 -3.73 -21.94
N HIS A 332 11.26 -2.82 -22.91
CA HIS A 332 10.02 -2.56 -23.67
C HIS A 332 9.70 -3.68 -24.65
N GLN A 333 10.74 -4.31 -25.20
CA GLN A 333 10.70 -5.54 -25.97
C GLN A 333 11.55 -6.58 -25.27
N ALA A 334 11.07 -7.81 -25.19
CA ALA A 334 11.78 -8.87 -24.49
C ALA A 334 13.13 -9.16 -25.14
N LEU A 335 14.21 -9.02 -24.39
CA LEU A 335 15.55 -9.36 -24.82
C LEU A 335 15.79 -10.87 -24.74
N PRO A 336 16.72 -11.44 -25.56
CA PRO A 336 17.23 -12.78 -25.32
C PRO A 336 17.84 -12.91 -23.91
N THR A 337 17.61 -14.04 -23.25
CA THR A 337 18.05 -14.27 -21.85
C THR A 337 19.51 -13.91 -21.62
N LYS A 338 20.41 -14.38 -22.48
CA LYS A 338 21.85 -14.11 -22.38
C LYS A 338 22.18 -12.61 -22.46
N GLN A 339 21.48 -11.87 -23.32
CA GLN A 339 21.68 -10.42 -23.44
C GLN A 339 21.18 -9.69 -22.18
N ALA A 340 20.03 -10.08 -21.64
CA ALA A 340 19.51 -9.55 -20.40
C ALA A 340 20.46 -9.83 -19.21
N SER A 341 21.00 -11.05 -19.12
CA SER A 341 21.98 -11.42 -18.10
C SER A 341 23.25 -10.58 -18.20
N ASN A 342 23.78 -10.38 -19.41
CA ASN A 342 24.96 -9.52 -19.63
C ASN A 342 24.68 -8.08 -19.15
N GLN A 343 23.50 -7.53 -19.42
CA GLN A 343 23.10 -6.20 -18.91
C GLN A 343 23.07 -6.15 -17.38
N ASN A 344 22.54 -7.19 -16.74
CA ASN A 344 22.49 -7.26 -15.28
C ASN A 344 23.90 -7.34 -14.69
N ILE A 345 24.79 -8.16 -15.24
CA ILE A 345 26.19 -8.26 -14.81
C ILE A 345 26.91 -6.93 -15.03
N ASP A 346 26.81 -6.33 -16.22
CA ASP A 346 27.50 -5.07 -16.55
C ASP A 346 27.14 -3.91 -15.63
N ARG A 347 25.87 -3.83 -15.22
CA ARG A 347 25.41 -2.80 -14.26
C ARG A 347 26.03 -2.96 -12.88
N HIS A 348 26.42 -4.16 -12.50
CA HIS A 348 26.87 -4.46 -11.14
C HIS A 348 28.36 -4.79 -11.04
N LYS A 349 29.11 -4.70 -12.13
CA LYS A 349 30.58 -4.98 -12.18
C LYS A 349 31.37 -4.22 -11.11
N VAL A 350 31.01 -2.95 -10.86
CA VAL A 350 31.72 -2.12 -9.85
C VAL A 350 31.54 -2.68 -8.44
N LEU A 351 30.38 -3.28 -8.17
CA LEU A 351 30.01 -3.80 -6.85
C LEU A 351 30.51 -5.24 -6.64
N LEU A 352 30.53 -6.04 -7.70
CA LEU A 352 30.76 -7.48 -7.62
C LEU A 352 32.14 -7.87 -8.10
N GLY A 353 32.92 -6.93 -8.66
CA GLY A 353 34.15 -7.26 -9.39
C GLY A 353 33.84 -7.93 -10.73
N THR A 354 34.90 -8.29 -11.45
CA THR A 354 34.78 -8.87 -12.80
C THR A 354 35.23 -10.33 -12.88
N ARG A 355 35.78 -10.89 -11.79
CA ARG A 355 36.33 -12.25 -11.77
C ARG A 355 35.28 -13.22 -11.20
N ASP A 356 35.23 -14.41 -11.83
CA ASP A 356 34.50 -15.59 -11.34
C ASP A 356 32.98 -15.42 -11.14
N LEU A 357 32.36 -14.51 -11.91
CA LEU A 357 30.90 -14.38 -11.93
C LEU A 357 30.28 -15.50 -12.79
N GLN A 358 29.51 -16.38 -12.20
CA GLN A 358 28.79 -17.44 -12.89
C GLN A 358 27.30 -17.30 -12.70
N ILE A 359 26.54 -17.27 -13.80
CA ILE A 359 25.09 -17.28 -13.77
C ILE A 359 24.63 -18.70 -13.42
N ILE A 360 23.84 -18.82 -12.35
CA ILE A 360 23.29 -20.09 -11.87
C ILE A 360 21.89 -20.29 -12.45
N ASP A 361 21.05 -19.23 -12.39
CA ASP A 361 19.67 -19.26 -12.83
C ASP A 361 19.21 -17.87 -13.26
N SER A 362 18.20 -17.82 -14.12
CA SER A 362 17.59 -16.58 -14.61
C SER A 362 16.08 -16.66 -14.55
N VAL A 363 15.45 -15.67 -13.92
CA VAL A 363 13.99 -15.60 -13.80
C VAL A 363 13.47 -14.37 -14.52
N ARG A 364 12.52 -14.57 -15.41
CA ARG A 364 11.87 -13.50 -16.17
C ARG A 364 10.43 -13.28 -15.68
N ALA A 365 9.98 -12.02 -15.71
CA ALA A 365 8.63 -11.65 -15.40
C ALA A 365 8.21 -10.42 -16.21
N THR A 366 6.89 -10.29 -16.45
CA THR A 366 6.31 -9.12 -17.12
C THR A 366 5.58 -8.27 -16.11
N ARG A 367 5.98 -7.01 -16.00
CA ARG A 367 5.36 -6.00 -15.13
C ARG A 367 4.31 -5.22 -15.90
N CYS A 368 3.21 -4.90 -15.25
CA CYS A 368 2.28 -3.86 -15.72
C CYS A 368 2.72 -2.51 -15.18
N VAL A 369 2.80 -1.50 -16.03
CA VAL A 369 3.07 -0.11 -15.66
C VAL A 369 2.09 0.82 -16.35
N SER A 370 1.70 1.90 -15.67
CA SER A 370 0.90 2.97 -16.25
C SER A 370 1.77 3.99 -17.01
N SER A 371 1.15 4.79 -17.87
CA SER A 371 1.84 5.86 -18.61
C SER A 371 2.52 6.89 -17.70
N ASP A 372 1.97 7.13 -16.52
CA ASP A 372 2.48 8.09 -15.53
C ASP A 372 3.31 7.43 -14.41
N ARG A 373 3.54 6.13 -14.48
CA ARG A 373 4.30 5.36 -13.48
C ARG A 373 3.69 5.35 -12.08
N VAL A 374 2.40 5.70 -11.94
CA VAL A 374 1.63 5.62 -10.70
C VAL A 374 0.73 4.38 -10.77
N PRO A 375 0.61 3.56 -9.72
CA PRO A 375 -0.32 2.45 -9.71
C PRO A 375 -1.77 2.89 -10.00
N ILE A 376 -2.57 1.98 -10.51
CA ILE A 376 -3.99 2.20 -10.78
C ILE A 376 -4.79 1.48 -9.72
N ILE A 377 -5.39 2.26 -8.79
CA ILE A 377 -6.06 1.73 -7.61
C ILE A 377 -7.36 2.50 -7.42
N GLY A 378 -8.50 1.82 -7.41
CA GLY A 378 -9.80 2.44 -7.15
C GLY A 378 -10.95 1.80 -7.90
N ALA A 379 -12.14 2.39 -7.76
CA ALA A 379 -13.36 1.94 -8.43
C ALA A 379 -13.35 2.33 -9.92
N LEU A 380 -13.74 1.40 -10.77
CA LEU A 380 -14.11 1.64 -12.17
C LEU A 380 -15.61 1.90 -12.28
N THR A 381 -16.40 1.17 -11.52
CA THR A 381 -17.85 1.33 -11.36
C THR A 381 -18.22 1.08 -9.89
N ASP A 382 -19.50 1.14 -9.54
CA ASP A 382 -19.97 0.85 -8.18
C ASP A 382 -19.69 -0.59 -7.72
N GLN A 383 -19.44 -1.51 -8.66
CA GLN A 383 -19.25 -2.94 -8.38
C GLN A 383 -17.92 -3.49 -8.90
N ILE A 384 -17.11 -2.69 -9.58
CA ILE A 384 -15.83 -3.12 -10.17
C ILE A 384 -14.72 -2.21 -9.69
N TRP A 385 -13.71 -2.81 -9.08
CA TRP A 385 -12.48 -2.12 -8.63
C TRP A 385 -11.27 -2.66 -9.39
N VAL A 386 -10.21 -1.88 -9.42
CA VAL A 386 -8.95 -2.25 -10.08
C VAL A 386 -7.76 -1.96 -9.18
N SER A 387 -6.79 -2.87 -9.16
CA SER A 387 -5.49 -2.69 -8.49
C SER A 387 -4.40 -3.32 -9.36
N ILE A 388 -3.90 -2.53 -10.31
CA ILE A 388 -2.90 -2.96 -11.31
C ILE A 388 -1.82 -1.90 -11.50
N ALA A 389 -0.91 -2.15 -12.42
CA ALA A 389 0.16 -1.22 -12.81
C ALA A 389 1.10 -0.82 -11.66
N HIS A 390 1.31 -1.69 -10.69
CA HIS A 390 2.25 -1.47 -9.58
C HIS A 390 3.72 -1.41 -10.04
N GLY A 391 4.01 -1.85 -11.27
CA GLY A 391 5.34 -1.81 -11.85
C GLY A 391 6.36 -2.58 -11.01
N SER A 392 7.46 -1.91 -10.66
CA SER A 392 8.49 -2.45 -9.76
C SER A 392 8.29 -2.06 -8.29
N LEU A 393 7.11 -1.49 -7.93
CA LEU A 393 6.77 -1.06 -6.58
C LEU A 393 5.78 -2.01 -5.89
N GLY A 394 5.46 -3.15 -6.49
CA GLY A 394 4.39 -4.04 -6.02
C GLY A 394 4.49 -4.41 -4.53
N THR A 395 5.69 -4.67 -4.02
CA THR A 395 5.92 -5.00 -2.60
C THR A 395 5.55 -3.87 -1.64
N SER A 396 5.70 -2.61 -2.04
CA SER A 396 5.33 -1.45 -1.23
C SER A 396 3.93 -0.93 -1.55
N SER A 397 3.52 -0.92 -2.82
CA SER A 397 2.27 -0.28 -3.22
C SER A 397 1.04 -1.19 -3.15
N ALA A 398 1.21 -2.52 -3.27
CA ALA A 398 0.06 -3.43 -3.25
C ALA A 398 -0.61 -3.53 -1.86
N PRO A 399 0.11 -3.60 -0.73
CA PRO A 399 -0.55 -3.63 0.58
C PRO A 399 -1.35 -2.36 0.90
N LEU A 400 -0.81 -1.16 0.62
CA LEU A 400 -1.57 0.08 0.78
C LEU A 400 -2.77 0.12 -0.18
N GLY A 401 -2.55 -0.25 -1.45
CA GLY A 401 -3.61 -0.34 -2.46
C GLY A 401 -4.73 -1.31 -2.05
N ALA A 402 -4.37 -2.43 -1.41
CA ALA A 402 -5.34 -3.37 -0.89
C ALA A 402 -6.20 -2.76 0.24
N SER A 403 -5.58 -2.03 1.15
CA SER A 403 -6.31 -1.31 2.20
C SER A 403 -7.24 -0.23 1.63
N MET A 404 -6.79 0.50 0.58
CA MET A 404 -7.63 1.48 -0.12
C MET A 404 -8.85 0.82 -0.77
N ILE A 405 -8.66 -0.28 -1.50
CA ILE A 405 -9.76 -1.04 -2.15
C ILE A 405 -10.70 -1.62 -1.10
N ALA A 406 -10.17 -2.25 -0.06
CA ALA A 406 -10.98 -2.82 1.02
C ALA A 406 -11.82 -1.73 1.72
N SER A 407 -11.25 -0.56 1.99
CA SER A 407 -11.99 0.56 2.56
C SER A 407 -13.13 1.02 1.66
N GLN A 408 -12.91 1.14 0.34
CA GLN A 408 -13.98 1.50 -0.60
C GLN A 408 -15.11 0.48 -0.62
N ILE A 409 -14.78 -0.83 -0.66
CA ILE A 409 -15.75 -1.93 -0.65
C ILE A 409 -16.54 -1.96 0.65
N LEU A 410 -15.89 -1.72 1.78
CA LEU A 410 -16.49 -1.73 3.11
C LEU A 410 -17.20 -0.42 3.47
N GLY A 411 -17.06 0.62 2.64
CA GLY A 411 -17.63 1.94 2.90
C GLY A 411 -16.90 2.71 3.99
N TRP A 412 -15.63 2.41 4.23
CA TRP A 412 -14.75 3.10 5.16
C TRP A 412 -13.96 4.22 4.47
N ILE A 413 -13.33 5.08 5.25
CA ILE A 413 -12.37 6.04 4.74
C ILE A 413 -11.07 5.31 4.42
N PRO A 414 -10.54 5.44 3.19
CA PRO A 414 -9.22 4.92 2.86
C PRO A 414 -8.12 5.56 3.72
N PRO A 415 -7.03 4.83 4.01
CA PRO A 415 -5.92 5.33 4.84
C PRO A 415 -4.98 6.26 4.06
N THR A 416 -5.54 7.10 3.21
CA THR A 416 -4.82 8.04 2.33
C THR A 416 -5.59 9.34 2.20
N SER A 417 -4.87 10.43 1.87
CA SER A 417 -5.55 11.70 1.59
C SER A 417 -6.33 11.65 0.27
N PRO A 418 -7.33 12.52 0.08
CA PRO A 418 -8.09 12.63 -1.18
C PRO A 418 -7.21 12.88 -2.40
N GLU A 419 -6.12 13.62 -2.25
CA GLU A 419 -5.16 13.91 -3.32
C GLU A 419 -4.42 12.64 -3.77
N VAL A 420 -4.02 11.79 -2.80
CA VAL A 420 -3.40 10.50 -3.07
C VAL A 420 -4.38 9.56 -3.77
N GLU A 421 -5.63 9.51 -3.30
CA GLU A 421 -6.69 8.73 -3.95
C GLU A 421 -6.92 9.20 -5.39
N THR A 422 -7.05 10.50 -5.61
CA THR A 422 -7.21 11.09 -6.96
C THR A 422 -6.04 10.73 -7.86
N THR A 423 -4.81 10.75 -7.32
CA THR A 423 -3.58 10.44 -8.07
C THR A 423 -3.52 8.98 -8.51
N THR A 424 -4.05 8.05 -7.72
CA THR A 424 -4.06 6.61 -8.03
C THR A 424 -5.31 6.16 -8.77
N HIS A 425 -6.40 6.94 -8.74
CA HIS A 425 -7.71 6.56 -9.26
C HIS A 425 -7.71 6.31 -10.78
N PRO A 426 -8.39 5.27 -11.28
CA PRO A 426 -8.43 4.94 -12.72
C PRO A 426 -9.01 6.07 -13.60
N ASN A 427 -9.99 6.85 -13.12
CA ASN A 427 -10.61 7.95 -13.90
C ASN A 427 -9.65 9.09 -14.26
N ARG A 428 -8.43 9.12 -13.70
CA ARG A 428 -7.41 10.12 -14.08
C ARG A 428 -7.01 10.04 -15.54
N PHE A 429 -7.13 8.85 -16.15
CA PHE A 429 -6.84 8.66 -17.57
C PHE A 429 -7.93 9.26 -18.44
N GLU A 430 -9.21 9.01 -18.14
CA GLU A 430 -10.34 9.62 -18.84
C GLU A 430 -10.29 11.15 -18.78
N LYS A 431 -10.07 11.71 -17.58
CA LYS A 431 -9.90 13.15 -17.39
C LYS A 431 -8.73 13.71 -18.22
N ARG A 432 -7.62 12.97 -18.32
CA ARG A 432 -6.46 13.35 -19.11
C ARG A 432 -6.74 13.28 -20.60
N GLN A 433 -7.41 12.23 -21.07
CA GLN A 433 -7.79 12.04 -22.48
C GLN A 433 -8.82 13.08 -22.90
N ALA A 434 -9.81 13.39 -22.05
CA ALA A 434 -10.76 14.47 -22.28
C ALA A 434 -10.08 15.84 -22.45
N ARG A 435 -9.12 16.18 -21.57
CA ARG A 435 -8.33 17.43 -21.70
C ARG A 435 -7.50 17.51 -22.98
N ARG A 436 -7.16 16.37 -23.58
CA ARG A 436 -6.43 16.27 -24.85
C ARG A 436 -7.36 16.21 -26.06
N GLY A 437 -8.67 16.27 -25.88
CA GLY A 437 -9.67 16.14 -26.95
C GLY A 437 -9.77 14.74 -27.58
N LEU A 438 -9.24 13.70 -26.88
CA LEU A 438 -9.23 12.32 -27.37
C LEU A 438 -10.49 11.53 -26.99
N LEU A 439 -11.25 12.00 -26.00
CA LEU A 439 -12.57 11.47 -25.66
C LEU A 439 -13.61 12.54 -25.97
N ARG A 440 -14.66 12.16 -26.70
CA ARG A 440 -15.87 12.98 -26.75
C ARG A 440 -16.53 12.90 -25.36
N PRO A 441 -17.04 14.02 -24.81
CA PRO A 441 -17.89 13.95 -23.64
C PRO A 441 -19.07 13.01 -23.93
N PRO A 442 -19.53 12.21 -22.98
CA PRO A 442 -20.80 11.49 -23.15
C PRO A 442 -21.90 12.52 -23.41
N ASP A 443 -22.74 12.24 -24.42
CA ASP A 443 -23.92 13.02 -24.76
C ASP A 443 -24.91 13.06 -23.59
#